data_3cfba81e5617f55f60287b2040d91163
#
_entry.id   3cfba81e5617f55f60287b2040d91163
#
_cell.length_a   1.000
_cell.length_b   1.000
_cell.length_c   1.000
_cell.angle_alpha   90.00
_cell.angle_beta   90.00
_cell.angle_gamma   90.00
#
_symmetry.space_group_name_H-M   'P 1'
#
loop_
_entity.id
_entity.type
_entity.pdbx_description
1 polymer ?
#
loop_
_entity_poly.entity_id
_entity_poly.type
_entity_poly.pdbx_seq_one_letter_code
_entity_poly.pdbx_strand_id
1 'polypeptide(L)'
;MDQKLLPYIITLIFIIVLILLLLIRSILAQKMDKGKIYIGNGQTIGRRDEQDDYFSTAETTYGTIAVLADGISGLANGRMASTIAVTTFIEEFKKLSSLNNLQNFFKEAAIASNHMIVENINGSNGGTTLVT
;
A
#
# COMPACT_ATOMS: atom_id res chain seq x y z
N MET A 1 36.15 -43.99 -27.38
CA MET A 1 35.41 -42.70 -27.38
C MET A 1 36.29 -41.74 -28.16
N ASP A 2 35.76 -41.27 -29.32
CA ASP A 2 36.56 -40.43 -30.21
C ASP A 2 36.97 -39.14 -29.50
N GLN A 3 38.29 -38.90 -29.41
CA GLN A 3 38.86 -37.69 -28.78
C GLN A 3 38.28 -36.38 -29.37
N LYS A 4 37.76 -36.44 -30.58
CA LYS A 4 37.13 -35.29 -31.26
C LYS A 4 35.74 -34.97 -30.72
N LEU A 5 35.02 -35.91 -30.09
CA LEU A 5 33.68 -35.71 -29.54
C LEU A 5 33.70 -35.15 -28.11
N LEU A 6 34.77 -35.30 -27.39
CA LEU A 6 34.92 -34.88 -25.98
C LEU A 6 34.63 -33.37 -25.77
N PRO A 7 35.20 -32.44 -26.58
CA PRO A 7 34.93 -31.01 -26.39
C PRO A 7 33.46 -30.64 -26.63
N TYR A 8 32.78 -31.28 -27.57
CA TYR A 8 31.35 -31.03 -27.82
C TYR A 8 30.45 -31.51 -26.69
N ILE A 9 30.81 -32.65 -26.06
CA ILE A 9 30.07 -33.16 -24.90
C ILE A 9 30.26 -32.21 -23.72
N ILE A 10 31.48 -31.72 -23.47
CA ILE A 10 31.75 -30.77 -22.38
C ILE A 10 30.97 -29.45 -22.59
N THR A 11 30.97 -28.91 -23.80
CA THR A 11 30.22 -27.69 -24.09
C THR A 11 28.71 -27.88 -23.93
N LEU A 12 28.18 -29.02 -24.36
CA LEU A 12 26.76 -29.35 -24.17
C LEU A 12 26.40 -29.45 -22.69
N ILE A 13 27.19 -30.11 -21.89
CA ILE A 13 27.00 -30.22 -20.43
C ILE A 13 27.01 -28.80 -19.80
N PHE A 14 27.97 -27.96 -20.19
CA PHE A 14 28.07 -26.59 -19.69
C PHE A 14 26.82 -25.76 -20.02
N ILE A 15 26.32 -25.88 -21.23
CA ILE A 15 25.07 -25.19 -21.67
C ILE A 15 23.88 -25.67 -20.85
N ILE A 16 23.74 -26.97 -20.61
CA ILE A 16 22.65 -27.54 -19.81
C ILE A 16 22.73 -27.05 -18.37
N VAL A 17 23.90 -27.03 -17.75
CA VAL A 17 24.10 -26.50 -16.40
C VAL A 17 23.75 -25.02 -16.33
N LEU A 18 24.14 -24.21 -17.33
CA LEU A 18 23.83 -22.79 -17.38
C LEU A 18 22.31 -22.56 -17.44
N ILE A 19 21.62 -23.29 -18.31
CA ILE A 19 20.15 -23.21 -18.43
C ILE A 19 19.49 -23.59 -17.10
N LEU A 20 19.96 -24.66 -16.44
CA LEU A 20 19.44 -25.10 -15.16
C LEU A 20 19.61 -24.03 -14.08
N LEU A 21 20.78 -23.38 -14.02
CA LEU A 21 21.04 -22.28 -13.08
C LEU A 21 20.15 -21.06 -13.34
N LEU A 22 19.89 -20.73 -14.60
CA LEU A 22 18.97 -19.64 -14.95
C LEU A 22 17.53 -19.95 -14.56
N LEU A 23 17.09 -21.19 -14.73
CA LEU A 23 15.76 -21.64 -14.30
C LEU A 23 15.63 -21.61 -12.77
N ILE A 24 16.62 -22.11 -12.04
CA ILE A 24 16.64 -22.06 -10.57
C ILE A 24 16.61 -20.60 -10.09
N ARG A 25 17.42 -19.74 -10.68
CA ARG A 25 17.42 -18.30 -10.38
C ARG A 25 16.05 -17.67 -10.60
N SER A 26 15.39 -17.98 -11.72
CA SER A 26 14.05 -17.46 -12.04
C SER A 26 13.01 -17.92 -11.02
N ILE A 27 13.03 -19.19 -10.63
CA ILE A 27 12.11 -19.76 -9.62
C ILE A 27 12.37 -19.13 -8.24
N LEU A 28 13.62 -18.97 -7.84
CA LEU A 28 13.98 -18.33 -6.58
C LEU A 28 13.60 -16.85 -6.56
N ALA A 29 13.84 -16.12 -7.65
CA ALA A 29 13.44 -14.72 -7.77
C ALA A 29 11.92 -14.54 -7.61
N GLN A 30 11.11 -15.41 -8.21
CA GLN A 30 9.65 -15.38 -8.04
C GLN A 30 9.20 -15.71 -6.61
N LYS A 31 9.97 -16.53 -5.87
CA LYS A 31 9.67 -16.85 -4.46
C LYS A 31 10.09 -15.75 -3.49
N MET A 32 11.12 -14.97 -3.82
CA MET A 32 11.65 -13.92 -2.93
C MET A 32 10.90 -12.59 -3.01
N ASP A 33 9.99 -12.41 -3.97
CA ASP A 33 9.39 -11.11 -4.29
C ASP A 33 8.01 -10.85 -3.64
N LYS A 34 7.78 -11.40 -2.47
CA LYS A 34 6.75 -10.87 -1.59
C LYS A 34 7.42 -10.44 -0.29
N GLY A 35 8.11 -9.31 -0.36
CA GLY A 35 8.60 -8.62 0.83
C GLY A 35 7.43 -8.42 1.79
N LYS A 36 7.39 -9.18 2.87
CA LYS A 36 6.37 -9.03 3.89
C LYS A 36 6.56 -7.67 4.55
N ILE A 37 5.64 -6.75 4.32
CA ILE A 37 5.67 -5.43 4.95
C ILE A 37 5.18 -5.60 6.38
N TYR A 38 6.01 -5.18 7.35
CA TYR A 38 5.61 -5.11 8.75
C TYR A 38 5.35 -3.64 9.07
N ILE A 39 4.13 -3.34 9.52
CA ILE A 39 3.72 -1.99 9.84
C ILE A 39 3.63 -1.85 11.35
N GLY A 40 4.41 -0.94 11.91
CA GLY A 40 4.30 -0.51 13.30
C GLY A 40 3.59 0.83 13.36
N ASN A 41 2.69 0.97 14.33
CA ASN A 41 1.94 2.19 14.56
C ASN A 41 2.08 2.57 16.03
N GLY A 42 2.30 3.85 16.31
CA GLY A 42 2.35 4.40 17.66
C GLY A 42 1.77 5.80 17.65
N GLN A 43 0.90 6.11 18.61
CA GLN A 43 0.24 7.41 18.74
C GLN A 43 0.25 7.83 20.20
N THR A 44 0.41 9.13 20.43
CA THR A 44 0.33 9.71 21.78
C THR A 44 -0.53 10.97 21.77
N ILE A 45 -1.39 11.12 22.75
CA ILE A 45 -2.24 12.30 22.90
C ILE A 45 -1.47 13.52 23.44
N GLY A 46 -0.30 13.29 24.09
CA GLY A 46 0.47 14.35 24.70
C GLY A 46 -0.27 15.05 25.85
N ARG A 47 -0.40 16.38 25.77
CA ARG A 47 -1.10 17.22 26.76
C ARG A 47 -2.49 17.66 26.30
N ARG A 48 -3.01 17.09 25.23
CA ARG A 48 -4.33 17.40 24.68
C ARG A 48 -5.40 16.53 25.34
N ASP A 49 -6.65 17.01 25.35
CA ASP A 49 -7.78 16.27 25.88
C ASP A 49 -8.30 15.24 24.86
N GLU A 50 -8.10 15.50 23.56
CA GLU A 50 -8.52 14.63 22.46
C GLU A 50 -7.42 14.48 21.43
N GLN A 51 -7.44 13.35 20.72
CA GLN A 51 -6.57 13.05 19.60
C GLN A 51 -7.36 13.23 18.31
N ASP A 52 -7.00 14.26 17.56
CA ASP A 52 -7.64 14.59 16.28
C ASP A 52 -7.00 13.88 15.08
N ASP A 53 -5.76 13.38 15.25
CA ASP A 53 -5.09 12.59 14.23
C ASP A 53 -5.66 11.17 14.15
N TYR A 54 -5.78 10.66 12.95
CA TYR A 54 -6.15 9.27 12.72
C TYR A 54 -5.28 8.63 11.65
N PHE A 55 -4.97 7.36 11.84
CA PHE A 55 -4.09 6.60 10.95
C PHE A 55 -4.65 5.20 10.72
N SER A 56 -4.53 4.70 9.50
CA SER A 56 -4.82 3.31 9.18
C SER A 56 -4.01 2.81 7.99
N THR A 57 -3.90 1.49 7.89
CA THR A 57 -3.24 0.81 6.77
C THR A 57 -4.11 -0.31 6.24
N ALA A 58 -3.95 -0.64 4.97
CA ALA A 58 -4.53 -1.83 4.38
C ALA A 58 -3.55 -2.49 3.42
N GLU A 59 -3.59 -3.81 3.38
CA GLU A 59 -2.86 -4.64 2.43
C GLU A 59 -3.85 -5.38 1.54
N THR A 60 -3.60 -5.37 0.23
CA THR A 60 -4.35 -6.11 -0.78
C THR A 60 -3.39 -6.87 -1.68
N THR A 61 -3.91 -7.64 -2.62
CA THR A 61 -3.09 -8.29 -3.66
C THR A 61 -2.39 -7.28 -4.58
N TYR A 62 -2.83 -6.04 -4.60
CA TYR A 62 -2.29 -4.95 -5.43
C TYR A 62 -1.22 -4.12 -4.72
N GLY A 63 -1.13 -4.19 -3.40
CA GLY A 63 -0.14 -3.45 -2.62
C GLY A 63 -0.61 -3.08 -1.24
N THR A 64 0.15 -2.20 -0.59
CA THR A 64 -0.12 -1.69 0.75
C THR A 64 -0.34 -0.19 0.68
N ILE A 65 -1.35 0.30 1.36
CA ILE A 65 -1.59 1.73 1.57
C ILE A 65 -1.44 2.07 3.05
N ALA A 66 -0.88 3.23 3.32
CA ALA A 66 -0.89 3.87 4.63
C ALA A 66 -1.56 5.24 4.47
N VAL A 67 -2.50 5.56 5.34
CA VAL A 67 -3.25 6.82 5.32
C VAL A 67 -3.18 7.46 6.69
N LEU A 68 -2.79 8.72 6.72
CA LEU A 68 -2.72 9.56 7.91
C LEU A 68 -3.58 10.82 7.67
N ALA A 69 -4.39 11.19 8.63
CA ALA A 69 -5.15 12.42 8.63
C ALA A 69 -4.95 13.17 9.95
N ASP A 70 -4.67 14.48 9.85
CA ASP A 70 -4.58 15.39 10.99
C ASP A 70 -5.85 16.25 11.00
N GLY A 71 -6.72 16.01 11.97
CA GLY A 71 -7.97 16.74 12.17
C GLY A 71 -7.67 18.15 12.68
N ILE A 72 -8.34 19.17 12.09
CA ILE A 72 -8.10 20.56 12.45
C ILE A 72 -8.51 20.78 13.92
N SER A 73 -7.50 20.94 14.77
CA SER A 73 -7.67 21.20 16.20
C SER A 73 -8.42 22.51 16.44
N GLY A 74 -9.34 22.50 17.41
CA GLY A 74 -10.19 23.65 17.72
C GLY A 74 -11.49 23.74 16.92
N LEU A 75 -11.71 22.83 15.96
CA LEU A 75 -13.01 22.60 15.34
C LEU A 75 -13.69 21.42 16.04
N ALA A 76 -15.00 21.54 16.29
CA ALA A 76 -15.79 20.55 17.03
C ALA A 76 -15.76 19.13 16.43
N ASN A 77 -15.40 18.99 15.15
CA ASN A 77 -15.42 17.73 14.41
C ASN A 77 -14.09 17.38 13.73
N GLY A 78 -12.94 17.85 14.24
CA GLY A 78 -11.63 17.51 13.70
C GLY A 78 -11.38 16.00 13.71
N ARG A 79 -11.57 15.36 14.85
CA ARG A 79 -11.46 13.91 15.05
C ARG A 79 -12.41 13.12 14.15
N MET A 80 -13.65 13.55 14.00
CA MET A 80 -14.63 12.90 13.14
C MET A 80 -14.18 12.98 11.68
N ALA A 81 -13.74 14.17 11.23
CA ALA A 81 -13.26 14.38 9.87
C ALA A 81 -12.04 13.51 9.54
N SER A 82 -11.03 13.44 10.41
CA SER A 82 -9.84 12.61 10.20
C SER A 82 -10.19 11.11 10.17
N THR A 83 -11.08 10.67 11.05
CA THR A 83 -11.52 9.25 11.08
C THR A 83 -12.26 8.88 9.80
N ILE A 84 -13.21 9.70 9.36
CA ILE A 84 -13.98 9.48 8.12
C ILE A 84 -13.05 9.47 6.91
N ALA A 85 -12.13 10.45 6.82
CA ALA A 85 -11.20 10.54 5.70
C ALA A 85 -10.37 9.25 5.55
N VAL A 86 -9.72 8.82 6.62
CA VAL A 86 -8.88 7.62 6.61
C VAL A 86 -9.69 6.36 6.31
N THR A 87 -10.84 6.20 6.96
CA THR A 87 -11.67 5.01 6.77
C THR A 87 -12.16 4.90 5.34
N THR A 88 -12.65 6.01 4.75
CA THR A 88 -13.11 6.04 3.36
C THR A 88 -11.98 5.70 2.38
N PHE A 89 -10.78 6.27 2.56
CA PHE A 89 -9.63 5.94 1.72
C PHE A 89 -9.26 4.46 1.78
N ILE A 90 -9.25 3.88 2.97
CA ILE A 90 -8.96 2.45 3.16
C ILE A 90 -10.03 1.57 2.50
N GLU A 91 -11.29 1.94 2.60
CA GLU A 91 -12.39 1.20 1.97
C GLU A 91 -12.31 1.28 0.44
N GLU A 92 -12.06 2.46 -0.13
CA GLU A 92 -11.89 2.62 -1.57
C GLU A 92 -10.66 1.84 -2.09
N PHE A 93 -9.56 1.83 -1.32
CA PHE A 93 -8.38 1.02 -1.68
C PHE A 93 -8.69 -0.48 -1.73
N LYS A 94 -9.47 -0.99 -0.78
CA LYS A 94 -9.86 -2.42 -0.77
C LYS A 94 -10.74 -2.82 -1.95
N LYS A 95 -11.43 -1.87 -2.59
CA LYS A 95 -12.26 -2.10 -3.78
C LYS A 95 -11.46 -2.10 -5.08
N LEU A 96 -10.18 -1.68 -5.05
CA LEU A 96 -9.35 -1.65 -6.26
C LEU A 96 -9.22 -3.04 -6.88
N SER A 97 -9.44 -3.09 -8.18
CA SER A 97 -9.25 -4.28 -9.00
C SER A 97 -7.99 -4.21 -9.88
N SER A 98 -7.30 -3.07 -9.93
CA SER A 98 -6.10 -2.85 -10.72
C SER A 98 -5.38 -1.56 -10.30
N LEU A 99 -4.06 -1.50 -10.51
CA LEU A 99 -3.23 -0.30 -10.26
C LEU A 99 -3.06 0.60 -11.48
N ASN A 100 -3.73 0.32 -12.59
CA ASN A 100 -3.51 1.01 -13.86
C ASN A 100 -3.87 2.50 -13.83
N ASN A 101 -4.65 2.95 -12.86
CA ASN A 101 -5.07 4.34 -12.75
C ASN A 101 -5.08 4.83 -11.29
N LEU A 102 -3.92 4.81 -10.64
CA LEU A 102 -3.76 5.28 -9.26
C LEU A 102 -4.14 6.75 -9.09
N GLN A 103 -3.85 7.61 -10.08
CA GLN A 103 -4.20 9.02 -10.00
C GLN A 103 -5.72 9.22 -9.90
N ASN A 104 -6.49 8.44 -10.65
CA ASN A 104 -7.95 8.49 -10.58
C ASN A 104 -8.45 7.95 -9.24
N PHE A 105 -7.86 6.86 -8.74
CA PHE A 105 -8.17 6.33 -7.42
C PHE A 105 -8.01 7.41 -6.33
N PHE A 106 -6.86 8.09 -6.26
CA PHE A 106 -6.64 9.12 -5.26
C PHE A 106 -7.65 10.27 -5.36
N LYS A 107 -7.99 10.67 -6.57
CA LYS A 107 -8.98 11.70 -6.81
C LYS A 107 -10.38 11.29 -6.34
N GLU A 108 -10.85 10.12 -6.73
CA GLU A 108 -12.16 9.58 -6.36
C GLU A 108 -12.27 9.32 -4.85
N ALA A 109 -11.23 8.76 -4.24
CA ALA A 109 -11.19 8.54 -2.79
C ALA A 109 -11.22 9.87 -2.01
N ALA A 110 -10.54 10.92 -2.50
CA ALA A 110 -10.58 12.23 -1.88
C ALA A 110 -11.98 12.87 -2.00
N ILE A 111 -12.63 12.77 -3.15
CA ILE A 111 -14.00 13.26 -3.37
C ILE A 111 -14.98 12.51 -2.46
N ALA A 112 -14.90 11.19 -2.41
CA ALA A 112 -15.73 10.36 -1.55
C ALA A 112 -15.56 10.71 -0.07
N SER A 113 -14.30 10.87 0.38
CA SER A 113 -13.99 11.26 1.76
C SER A 113 -14.59 12.63 2.11
N ASN A 114 -14.43 13.62 1.21
CA ASN A 114 -14.98 14.95 1.44
C ASN A 114 -16.52 14.92 1.51
N HIS A 115 -17.17 14.15 0.65
CA HIS A 115 -18.63 13.99 0.66
C HIS A 115 -19.11 13.38 1.98
N MET A 116 -18.48 12.30 2.41
CA MET A 116 -18.79 11.63 3.69
C MET A 116 -18.56 12.55 4.89
N ILE A 117 -17.50 13.37 4.89
CA ILE A 117 -17.25 14.34 5.95
C ILE A 117 -18.37 15.37 6.00
N VAL A 118 -18.71 16.00 4.86
CA VAL A 118 -19.74 17.05 4.79
C VAL A 118 -21.10 16.52 5.24
N GLU A 119 -21.48 15.31 4.86
CA GLU A 119 -22.74 14.69 5.27
C GLU A 119 -22.79 14.43 6.78
N ASN A 120 -21.69 13.97 7.38
CA ASN A 120 -21.68 13.61 8.80
C ASN A 120 -21.51 14.82 9.74
N ILE A 121 -20.91 15.92 9.27
CA ILE A 121 -20.72 17.14 10.07
C ILE A 121 -22.00 17.98 10.17
N ASN A 122 -23.01 17.76 9.30
CA ASN A 122 -24.32 18.42 9.35
C ASN A 122 -24.23 19.97 9.43
N GLY A 123 -23.32 20.57 8.66
CA GLY A 123 -23.13 22.02 8.61
C GLY A 123 -22.35 22.63 9.77
N SER A 124 -21.84 21.84 10.70
CA SER A 124 -20.91 22.28 11.74
C SER A 124 -19.46 22.35 11.21
N ASN A 125 -18.58 23.09 11.91
CA ASN A 125 -17.19 23.26 11.49
C ASN A 125 -16.37 21.98 11.75
N GLY A 126 -15.75 21.47 10.73
CA GLY A 126 -14.82 20.33 10.80
C GLY A 126 -13.96 20.25 9.54
N GLY A 127 -12.81 19.65 9.67
CA GLY A 127 -11.90 19.44 8.54
C GLY A 127 -10.66 18.64 8.96
N THR A 128 -9.96 18.16 7.96
CA THR A 128 -8.73 17.40 8.16
C THR A 128 -7.77 17.58 6.99
N THR A 129 -6.47 17.45 7.25
CA THR A 129 -5.49 17.20 6.20
C THR A 129 -5.45 15.69 5.93
N LEU A 130 -4.83 15.28 4.83
CA LEU A 130 -4.68 13.87 4.52
C LEU A 130 -3.38 13.62 3.76
N VAL A 131 -2.65 12.58 4.19
CA VAL A 131 -1.44 12.08 3.57
C VAL A 131 -1.59 10.59 3.31
N THR A 132 -1.21 10.15 2.14
CA THR A 132 -1.29 8.75 1.73
C THR A 132 -0.14 8.39 0.77
#